data_1d623c5bb22919d982245bb556fec225
#
_entry.id   1d623c5bb22919d982245bb556fec225
#
_cell.length_a   1.000
_cell.length_b   1.000
_cell.length_c   1.000
_cell.angle_alpha   90.00
_cell.angle_beta   90.00
_cell.angle_gamma   90.00
#
_symmetry.space_group_name_H-M   'P 1'
#
loop_
_entity.id
_entity.type
_entity.pdbx_description
1 polymer ?
#
loop_
_entity_poly.entity_id
_entity_poly.type
_entity_poly.pdbx_seq_one_letter_code
_entity_poly.pdbx_strand_id
1 'polypeptide(L)'
;MTTNKITPEELWARQQINPLDVDYDLWNERRASIQTFSQMSHSCIFTVDVFKERYDFASDNFATIFGYNPTWIKTIHKQGDLLEERIHPDDRAQLIEHQIEHGQFIYSLPQEQRNDYQQIFQIRMLNARQEYVNVISRHQVIQKDKNGKAWMIMGVMDLSPDQTPMERIKRTVINRKTGEILASAVVPADQQLTKREKEILLLIRQGFLSKEIASKLNLSIYTVHNHRKNILAKLNVDNVIEAINRAESFGILY
;
A
#
# COMPACT_ATOMS: atom_id res chain seq x y z
N MET A 1 -11.37 -24.30 0.01
CA MET A 1 -10.99 -23.63 1.24
C MET A 1 -10.99 -22.14 0.98
N THR A 2 -11.93 -21.42 1.52
CA THR A 2 -12.04 -19.96 1.43
C THR A 2 -10.82 -19.38 2.13
N THR A 3 -9.90 -18.82 1.36
CA THR A 3 -8.85 -17.96 1.94
C THR A 3 -9.54 -16.80 2.61
N ASN A 4 -9.56 -16.79 3.94
CA ASN A 4 -10.01 -15.67 4.74
C ASN A 4 -9.17 -14.46 4.28
N LYS A 5 -9.77 -13.57 3.48
CA LYS A 5 -9.15 -12.29 3.15
C LYS A 5 -9.15 -11.51 4.46
N ILE A 6 -7.96 -11.22 4.97
CA ILE A 6 -7.78 -10.34 6.12
C ILE A 6 -8.39 -8.98 5.73
N THR A 7 -9.29 -8.46 6.55
CA THR A 7 -9.83 -7.10 6.35
C THR A 7 -8.87 -6.04 6.89
N PRO A 8 -9.00 -4.77 6.48
CA PRO A 8 -8.23 -3.69 7.08
C PRO A 8 -8.39 -3.65 8.60
N GLU A 9 -9.61 -3.84 9.09
CA GLU A 9 -9.92 -3.86 10.53
C GLU A 9 -9.18 -5.00 11.24
N GLU A 10 -9.12 -6.19 10.63
CA GLU A 10 -8.35 -7.32 11.17
C GLU A 10 -6.84 -7.05 11.16
N LEU A 11 -6.34 -6.35 10.13
CA LEU A 11 -4.93 -5.94 10.06
C LEU A 11 -4.59 -4.94 11.17
N TRP A 12 -5.47 -3.96 11.37
CA TRP A 12 -5.33 -2.96 12.42
C TRP A 12 -5.55 -3.54 13.83
N ALA A 13 -6.53 -4.43 13.99
CA ALA A 13 -6.79 -5.12 15.26
C ALA A 13 -5.61 -5.99 15.73
N ARG A 14 -4.78 -6.51 14.83
CA ARG A 14 -3.54 -7.21 15.17
C ARG A 14 -2.49 -6.28 15.81
N GLN A 15 -2.64 -4.99 15.67
CA GLN A 15 -1.73 -4.00 16.24
C GLN A 15 -2.08 -3.61 17.68
N GLN A 16 -2.89 -4.35 18.42
CA GLN A 16 -3.31 -4.07 19.80
C GLN A 16 -2.26 -3.22 20.55
N ILE A 17 -2.41 -1.90 20.46
CA ILE A 17 -1.52 -0.95 21.13
C ILE A 17 -2.01 -0.80 22.56
N ASN A 18 -1.11 -0.98 23.56
CA ASN A 18 -1.46 -0.74 24.94
C ASN A 18 -1.33 0.79 25.25
N PRO A 19 -2.31 1.40 25.94
CA PRO A 19 -2.23 2.81 26.35
C PRO A 19 -0.96 3.17 27.14
N LEU A 20 -0.38 2.21 27.89
CA LEU A 20 0.85 2.42 28.68
C LEU A 20 2.14 2.40 27.83
N ASP A 21 2.03 1.97 26.57
CA ASP A 21 3.17 1.86 25.66
C ASP A 21 3.31 3.05 24.71
N VAL A 22 2.40 4.04 24.80
CA VAL A 22 2.41 5.27 24.02
C VAL A 22 2.81 6.48 24.86
N ASP A 23 3.64 7.34 24.31
CA ASP A 23 4.16 8.55 24.97
C ASP A 23 3.64 9.79 24.25
N TYR A 24 2.51 10.33 24.73
CA TYR A 24 1.90 11.51 24.15
C TYR A 24 2.66 12.82 24.44
N ASP A 25 3.49 12.88 25.48
CA ASP A 25 4.29 14.06 25.77
C ASP A 25 5.40 14.20 24.71
N LEU A 26 6.12 13.13 24.46
CA LEU A 26 7.08 13.06 23.36
C LEU A 26 6.42 13.29 22.01
N TRP A 27 5.21 12.77 21.80
CA TRP A 27 4.47 12.99 20.56
C TRP A 27 4.12 14.48 20.36
N ASN A 28 3.66 15.19 21.39
CA ASN A 28 3.30 16.60 21.31
C ASN A 28 4.49 17.47 20.89
N GLU A 29 5.69 17.18 21.38
CA GLU A 29 6.92 17.86 20.94
C GLU A 29 7.22 17.64 19.45
N ARG A 30 7.11 16.39 18.99
CA ARG A 30 7.34 16.01 17.58
C ARG A 30 6.28 16.59 16.66
N ARG A 31 5.03 16.61 17.10
CA ARG A 31 3.92 17.19 16.37
C ARG A 31 4.14 18.68 16.10
N ALA A 32 4.67 19.45 17.06
CA ALA A 32 5.02 20.85 16.85
C ALA A 32 6.04 21.04 15.72
N SER A 33 7.03 20.16 15.62
CA SER A 33 8.00 20.15 14.52
C SER A 33 7.34 19.85 13.17
N ILE A 34 6.42 18.88 13.13
CA ILE A 34 5.64 18.56 11.91
C ILE A 34 4.79 19.77 11.49
N GLN A 35 4.15 20.43 12.44
CA GLN A 35 3.36 21.63 12.18
C GLN A 35 4.22 22.76 11.58
N THR A 36 5.38 23.03 12.15
CA THR A 36 6.33 24.02 11.63
C THR A 36 6.80 23.66 10.22
N PHE A 37 7.17 22.39 10.00
CA PHE A 37 7.57 21.91 8.67
C PHE A 37 6.44 22.04 7.65
N SER A 38 5.20 21.75 8.04
CA SER A 38 4.05 21.84 7.15
C SER A 38 3.77 23.25 6.64
N GLN A 39 4.13 24.28 7.41
CA GLN A 39 4.00 25.68 6.99
C GLN A 39 5.02 26.09 5.91
N MET A 40 6.17 25.38 5.86
CA MET A 40 7.21 25.61 4.85
C MET A 40 7.04 24.69 3.62
N SER A 41 6.25 23.64 3.77
CA SER A 41 5.98 22.67 2.72
C SER A 41 4.77 23.09 1.90
N HIS A 42 4.80 22.78 0.60
CA HIS A 42 3.61 22.89 -0.27
C HIS A 42 2.76 21.62 -0.32
N SER A 43 3.18 20.57 0.37
CA SER A 43 2.45 19.29 0.43
C SER A 43 1.34 19.30 1.47
N CYS A 44 0.27 18.57 1.24
CA CYS A 44 -0.71 18.25 2.27
C CYS A 44 -0.13 17.20 3.21
N ILE A 45 0.00 17.55 4.48
CA ILE A 45 0.54 16.66 5.52
C ILE A 45 -0.54 16.37 6.54
N PHE A 46 -0.70 15.09 6.89
CA PHE A 46 -1.58 14.67 7.98
C PHE A 46 -0.90 13.60 8.85
N THR A 47 -1.37 13.45 10.07
CA THR A 47 -0.97 12.35 10.95
C THR A 47 -2.19 11.59 11.45
N VAL A 48 -2.03 10.28 11.56
CA VAL A 48 -3.05 9.36 12.08
C VAL A 48 -2.54 8.75 13.38
N ASP A 49 -3.32 8.90 14.44
CA ASP A 49 -3.15 8.16 15.69
C ASP A 49 -3.86 6.81 15.56
N VAL A 50 -3.08 5.76 15.33
CA VAL A 50 -3.59 4.39 15.15
C VAL A 50 -4.27 3.88 16.42
N PHE A 51 -3.77 4.27 17.60
CA PHE A 51 -4.36 3.87 18.87
C PHE A 51 -5.73 4.50 19.12
N LYS A 52 -5.88 5.81 18.78
CA LYS A 52 -7.15 6.53 18.90
C LYS A 52 -8.04 6.40 17.66
N GLU A 53 -7.54 5.73 16.62
CA GLU A 53 -8.22 5.55 15.33
C GLU A 53 -8.76 6.88 14.75
N ARG A 54 -7.91 7.93 14.74
CA ARG A 54 -8.29 9.26 14.25
C ARG A 54 -7.12 10.04 13.67
N TYR A 55 -7.46 11.06 12.87
CA TYR A 55 -6.47 12.06 12.48
C TYR A 55 -6.09 12.92 13.67
N ASP A 56 -4.79 13.07 13.92
CA ASP A 56 -4.26 13.94 14.97
C ASP A 56 -3.88 15.32 14.46
N PHE A 57 -3.39 15.40 13.22
CA PHE A 57 -2.98 16.63 12.56
C PHE A 57 -3.38 16.61 11.08
N ALA A 58 -3.71 17.79 10.52
CA ALA A 58 -3.83 18.05 9.09
C ALA A 58 -3.36 19.47 8.80
N SER A 59 -2.49 19.63 7.79
CA SER A 59 -1.93 20.93 7.41
C SER A 59 -2.94 21.81 6.68
N ASP A 60 -2.74 23.13 6.74
CA ASP A 60 -3.60 24.11 6.07
C ASP A 60 -3.54 23.99 4.54
N ASN A 61 -2.53 23.34 3.99
CA ASN A 61 -2.39 23.09 2.56
C ASN A 61 -3.54 22.27 1.97
N PHE A 62 -4.28 21.51 2.79
CA PHE A 62 -5.52 20.86 2.34
C PHE A 62 -6.57 21.86 1.85
N ALA A 63 -6.65 23.04 2.47
CA ALA A 63 -7.55 24.10 2.00
C ALA A 63 -7.07 24.70 0.67
N THR A 64 -5.77 24.90 0.52
CA THR A 64 -5.19 25.51 -0.68
C THR A 64 -5.24 24.58 -1.88
N ILE A 65 -4.87 23.29 -1.70
CA ILE A 65 -4.70 22.32 -2.79
C ILE A 65 -6.04 21.66 -3.15
N PHE A 66 -6.79 21.20 -2.15
CA PHE A 66 -8.02 20.44 -2.38
C PHE A 66 -9.30 21.22 -2.06
N GLY A 67 -9.19 22.40 -1.42
CA GLY A 67 -10.33 23.19 -0.94
C GLY A 67 -11.00 22.59 0.30
N TYR A 68 -10.34 21.71 1.04
CA TYR A 68 -10.88 21.09 2.25
C TYR A 68 -10.49 21.87 3.49
N ASN A 69 -11.45 22.08 4.39
CA ASN A 69 -11.14 22.63 5.69
C ASN A 69 -10.35 21.60 6.53
N PRO A 70 -9.10 21.91 6.94
CA PRO A 70 -8.27 20.99 7.73
C PRO A 70 -8.91 20.55 9.05
N THR A 71 -9.78 21.38 9.62
CA THR A 71 -10.51 21.04 10.85
C THR A 71 -11.47 19.88 10.63
N TRP A 72 -12.09 19.77 9.46
CA TRP A 72 -12.97 18.65 9.14
C TRP A 72 -12.23 17.32 9.11
N ILE A 73 -11.01 17.30 8.60
CA ILE A 73 -10.18 16.09 8.56
C ILE A 73 -9.93 15.56 9.98
N LYS A 74 -9.77 16.44 10.96
CA LYS A 74 -9.50 16.09 12.36
C LYS A 74 -10.74 15.64 13.14
N THR A 75 -11.95 16.00 12.69
CA THR A 75 -13.18 15.77 13.44
C THR A 75 -13.86 14.44 13.15
N ILE A 76 -13.42 13.71 12.13
CA ILE A 76 -14.10 12.50 11.69
C ILE A 76 -13.57 11.28 12.44
N HIS A 77 -14.46 10.72 13.28
CA HIS A 77 -14.28 9.43 13.97
C HIS A 77 -14.92 8.31 13.16
N LYS A 78 -14.31 7.13 13.20
CA LYS A 78 -14.82 5.75 12.91
C LYS A 78 -15.90 5.50 11.84
N GLN A 79 -16.69 6.47 11.39
CA GLN A 79 -17.83 6.28 10.50
C GLN A 79 -17.71 7.09 9.20
N GLY A 80 -16.56 7.09 8.59
CA GLY A 80 -16.28 7.78 7.35
C GLY A 80 -15.03 8.63 7.48
N ASP A 81 -13.93 8.12 7.00
CA ASP A 81 -12.69 8.86 6.81
C ASP A 81 -12.90 9.82 5.64
N LEU A 82 -12.95 11.14 5.93
CA LEU A 82 -13.18 12.14 4.88
C LEU A 82 -12.21 11.99 3.71
N LEU A 83 -10.93 11.73 3.99
CA LEU A 83 -9.95 11.56 2.92
C LEU A 83 -10.19 10.27 2.15
N GLU A 84 -10.57 9.18 2.82
CA GLU A 84 -10.89 7.91 2.17
C GLU A 84 -12.16 8.02 1.33
N GLU A 85 -13.19 8.71 1.80
CA GLU A 85 -14.43 8.96 1.04
C GLU A 85 -14.20 9.78 -0.23
N ARG A 86 -13.15 10.61 -0.26
CA ARG A 86 -12.77 11.43 -1.42
C ARG A 86 -11.93 10.67 -2.44
N ILE A 87 -11.41 9.50 -2.11
CA ILE A 87 -10.75 8.64 -3.08
C ILE A 87 -11.80 8.07 -4.04
N HIS A 88 -11.45 8.02 -5.34
CA HIS A 88 -12.33 7.42 -6.35
C HIS A 88 -12.74 6.00 -5.94
N PRO A 89 -14.02 5.61 -6.07
CA PRO A 89 -14.50 4.29 -5.59
C PRO A 89 -13.68 3.10 -6.11
N ASP A 90 -13.32 3.11 -7.40
CA ASP A 90 -12.51 2.04 -8.00
C ASP A 90 -11.09 1.98 -7.43
N ASP A 91 -10.54 3.14 -7.03
CA ASP A 91 -9.20 3.23 -6.46
C ASP A 91 -9.19 2.78 -5.00
N ARG A 92 -10.27 3.06 -4.26
CA ARG A 92 -10.41 2.69 -2.84
C ARG A 92 -10.27 1.20 -2.61
N ALA A 93 -10.98 0.37 -3.38
CA ALA A 93 -10.90 -1.08 -3.26
C ALA A 93 -9.49 -1.62 -3.53
N GLN A 94 -8.83 -1.09 -4.55
CA GLN A 94 -7.45 -1.45 -4.91
C GLN A 94 -6.45 -0.96 -3.84
N LEU A 95 -6.65 0.25 -3.31
CA LEU A 95 -5.79 0.81 -2.27
C LEU A 95 -5.80 -0.07 -1.01
N ILE A 96 -6.98 -0.47 -0.55
CA ILE A 96 -7.15 -1.37 0.60
C ILE A 96 -6.43 -2.70 0.36
N GLU A 97 -6.63 -3.33 -0.79
CA GLU A 97 -5.96 -4.58 -1.14
C GLU A 97 -4.43 -4.44 -1.08
N HIS A 98 -3.89 -3.38 -1.66
CA HIS A 98 -2.45 -3.12 -1.66
C HIS A 98 -1.89 -2.73 -0.30
N GLN A 99 -2.66 -2.07 0.55
CA GLN A 99 -2.25 -1.78 1.93
C GLN A 99 -2.14 -3.07 2.75
N ILE A 100 -3.09 -3.99 2.59
CA ILE A 100 -3.06 -5.30 3.25
C ILE A 100 -1.83 -6.10 2.79
N GLU A 101 -1.61 -6.20 1.48
CA GLU A 101 -0.44 -6.87 0.91
C GLU A 101 0.88 -6.28 1.44
N HIS A 102 0.99 -4.95 1.47
CA HIS A 102 2.16 -4.27 1.99
C HIS A 102 2.37 -4.55 3.48
N GLY A 103 1.31 -4.52 4.27
CA GLY A 103 1.37 -4.87 5.69
C GLY A 103 1.89 -6.29 5.90
N GLN A 104 1.37 -7.27 5.16
CA GLN A 104 1.84 -8.66 5.22
C GLN A 104 3.32 -8.77 4.84
N PHE A 105 3.75 -8.09 3.77
CA PHE A 105 5.15 -8.04 3.37
C PHE A 105 6.03 -7.43 4.48
N ILE A 106 5.68 -6.26 4.99
CA ILE A 106 6.46 -5.58 6.05
C ILE A 106 6.57 -6.46 7.30
N TYR A 107 5.49 -7.14 7.71
CA TYR A 107 5.53 -8.01 8.88
C TYR A 107 6.29 -9.32 8.66
N SER A 108 6.52 -9.73 7.41
CA SER A 108 7.38 -10.87 7.09
C SER A 108 8.88 -10.55 7.23
N LEU A 109 9.24 -9.26 7.26
CA LEU A 109 10.62 -8.80 7.36
C LEU A 109 11.09 -8.74 8.83
N PRO A 110 12.41 -8.88 9.07
CA PRO A 110 13.03 -8.55 10.35
C PRO A 110 12.66 -7.12 10.79
N GLN A 111 12.48 -6.92 12.09
CA GLN A 111 11.96 -5.66 12.64
C GLN A 111 12.80 -4.43 12.24
N GLU A 112 14.12 -4.58 12.14
CA GLU A 112 15.08 -3.55 11.75
C GLU A 112 14.94 -3.11 10.28
N GLN A 113 14.42 -3.98 9.41
CA GLN A 113 14.25 -3.71 7.98
C GLN A 113 12.88 -3.13 7.61
N ARG A 114 11.90 -3.22 8.50
CA ARG A 114 10.51 -2.81 8.22
C ARG A 114 10.34 -1.36 7.82
N ASN A 115 11.24 -0.48 8.29
CA ASN A 115 11.20 0.95 7.95
C ASN A 115 11.96 1.29 6.66
N ASP A 116 12.65 0.32 6.06
CA ASP A 116 13.42 0.57 4.85
C ASP A 116 12.54 0.68 3.61
N TYR A 117 11.32 0.16 3.69
CA TYR A 117 10.39 0.12 2.57
C TYR A 117 9.30 1.18 2.69
N GLN A 118 9.06 1.87 1.58
CA GLN A 118 8.01 2.88 1.46
C GLN A 118 7.08 2.52 0.30
N GLN A 119 5.80 2.68 0.54
CA GLN A 119 4.77 2.55 -0.49
C GLN A 119 4.31 3.95 -0.93
N ILE A 120 4.27 4.14 -2.24
CA ILE A 120 3.83 5.38 -2.89
C ILE A 120 2.67 5.01 -3.81
N PHE A 121 1.57 5.73 -3.68
CA PHE A 121 0.41 5.59 -4.56
C PHE A 121 0.21 6.83 -5.41
N GLN A 122 -0.22 6.65 -6.64
CA GLN A 122 -0.91 7.66 -7.41
C GLN A 122 -2.38 7.23 -7.51
N ILE A 123 -3.26 8.06 -6.99
CA ILE A 123 -4.71 7.80 -6.84
C ILE A 123 -5.50 9.00 -7.35
N ARG A 124 -6.76 8.77 -7.67
CA ARG A 124 -7.72 9.83 -8.00
C ARG A 124 -8.43 10.29 -6.73
N MET A 125 -8.42 11.58 -6.47
CA MET A 125 -9.04 12.18 -5.29
C MET A 125 -9.99 13.30 -5.69
N LEU A 126 -11.21 13.29 -5.15
CA LEU A 126 -12.23 14.31 -5.41
C LEU A 126 -11.86 15.59 -4.65
N ASN A 127 -11.73 16.73 -5.32
CA ASN A 127 -11.52 18.01 -4.68
C ASN A 127 -12.85 18.67 -4.23
N ALA A 128 -12.79 19.82 -3.58
CA ALA A 128 -13.99 20.54 -3.14
C ALA A 128 -14.86 21.07 -4.30
N ARG A 129 -14.32 21.14 -5.53
CA ARG A 129 -15.06 21.51 -6.74
C ARG A 129 -15.78 20.32 -7.38
N GLN A 130 -15.73 19.14 -6.74
CA GLN A 130 -16.27 17.89 -7.28
C GLN A 130 -15.56 17.39 -8.55
N GLU A 131 -14.27 17.65 -8.66
CA GLU A 131 -13.43 17.20 -9.76
C GLU A 131 -12.44 16.15 -9.22
N TYR A 132 -12.23 15.06 -9.96
CA TYR A 132 -11.17 14.11 -9.63
C TYR A 132 -9.83 14.62 -10.14
N VAL A 133 -8.87 14.70 -9.23
CA VAL A 133 -7.48 15.07 -9.52
C VAL A 133 -6.56 13.91 -9.16
N ASN A 134 -5.50 13.70 -9.93
CA ASN A 134 -4.49 12.70 -9.64
C ASN A 134 -3.57 13.23 -8.52
N VAL A 135 -3.40 12.45 -7.47
CA VAL A 135 -2.53 12.77 -6.34
C VAL A 135 -1.50 11.67 -6.11
N ILE A 136 -0.32 12.06 -5.67
CA ILE A 136 0.71 11.16 -5.16
C ILE A 136 0.55 11.14 -3.65
N SER A 137 0.32 9.95 -3.09
CA SER A 137 0.17 9.73 -1.64
C SER A 137 1.22 8.76 -1.14
N ARG A 138 1.85 9.10 -0.04
CA ARG A 138 2.85 8.27 0.64
C ARG A 138 2.63 8.30 2.14
N HIS A 139 2.74 7.14 2.77
CA HIS A 139 2.58 6.99 4.20
C HIS A 139 3.86 6.48 4.83
N GLN A 140 4.12 6.93 6.05
CA GLN A 140 5.30 6.52 6.81
C GLN A 140 4.95 6.41 8.29
N VAL A 141 5.38 5.33 8.94
CA VAL A 141 5.36 5.23 10.40
C VAL A 141 6.43 6.18 10.95
N ILE A 142 6.01 7.18 11.71
CA ILE A 142 6.91 8.19 12.29
C ILE A 142 7.11 8.01 13.80
N GLN A 143 6.21 7.28 14.45
CA GLN A 143 6.34 6.90 15.85
C GLN A 143 5.84 5.48 16.06
N LYS A 144 6.61 4.72 16.85
CA LYS A 144 6.26 3.39 17.32
C LYS A 144 5.96 3.42 18.81
N ASP A 145 5.15 2.48 19.28
CA ASP A 145 4.99 2.20 20.70
C ASP A 145 6.26 1.55 21.28
N LYS A 146 6.31 1.30 22.58
CA LYS A 146 7.44 0.65 23.26
C LYS A 146 7.73 -0.77 22.77
N ASN A 147 6.74 -1.41 22.14
CA ASN A 147 6.85 -2.77 21.59
C ASN A 147 7.20 -2.77 20.10
N GLY A 148 7.46 -1.61 19.49
CA GLY A 148 7.83 -1.46 18.09
C GLY A 148 6.64 -1.51 17.11
N LYS A 149 5.39 -1.44 17.60
CA LYS A 149 4.19 -1.37 16.76
C LYS A 149 3.99 0.04 16.21
N ALA A 150 3.44 0.16 15.02
CA ALA A 150 3.13 1.44 14.42
C ALA A 150 2.06 2.17 15.25
N TRP A 151 2.40 3.33 15.81
CA TRP A 151 1.49 4.15 16.60
C TRP A 151 1.07 5.42 15.88
N MET A 152 2.03 6.21 15.38
CA MET A 152 1.73 7.40 14.59
C MET A 152 2.18 7.19 13.15
N ILE A 153 1.28 7.46 12.22
CA ILE A 153 1.54 7.42 10.79
C ILE A 153 1.43 8.84 10.24
N MET A 154 2.40 9.27 9.45
CA MET A 154 2.34 10.50 8.67
C MET A 154 2.00 10.17 7.23
N GLY A 155 1.01 10.85 6.70
CA GLY A 155 0.69 10.87 5.28
C GLY A 155 1.14 12.20 4.65
N VAL A 156 1.68 12.11 3.45
CA VAL A 156 2.02 13.26 2.60
C VAL A 156 1.33 13.08 1.27
N MET A 157 0.58 14.08 0.84
CA MET A 157 -0.17 14.08 -0.41
C MET A 157 0.19 15.31 -1.23
N ASP A 158 0.52 15.08 -2.50
CA ASP A 158 0.83 16.10 -3.49
C ASP A 158 -0.04 15.91 -4.72
N LEU A 159 -0.35 17.01 -5.44
CA LEU A 159 -0.90 16.86 -6.79
C LEU A 159 0.13 16.16 -7.67
N SER A 160 -0.31 15.16 -8.43
CA SER A 160 0.56 14.55 -9.43
C SER A 160 0.87 15.58 -10.53
N PRO A 161 2.12 15.67 -11.01
CA PRO A 161 2.42 16.45 -12.20
C PRO A 161 1.73 15.87 -13.46
N ASP A 162 1.38 14.58 -13.44
CA ASP A 162 0.62 13.90 -14.48
C ASP A 162 -0.86 13.86 -14.10
N GLN A 163 -1.66 14.74 -14.75
CA GLN A 163 -3.10 14.80 -14.59
C GLN A 163 -3.86 14.08 -15.73
N THR A 164 -3.17 13.27 -16.53
CA THR A 164 -3.84 12.46 -17.56
C THR A 164 -4.83 11.47 -16.89
N PRO A 165 -5.96 11.16 -17.55
CA PRO A 165 -6.93 10.22 -16.98
C PRO A 165 -6.29 8.89 -16.63
N MET A 166 -6.53 8.42 -15.41
CA MET A 166 -6.08 7.12 -14.92
C MET A 166 -7.26 6.15 -14.86
N GLU A 167 -7.07 4.93 -15.34
CA GLU A 167 -8.05 3.86 -15.18
C GLU A 167 -7.90 3.11 -13.85
N ARG A 168 -6.68 3.10 -13.30
CA ARG A 168 -6.31 2.36 -12.10
C ARG A 168 -5.27 3.11 -11.28
N ILE A 169 -5.19 2.78 -10.00
CA ILE A 169 -4.12 3.30 -9.15
C ILE A 169 -2.75 2.83 -9.64
N LYS A 170 -1.75 3.70 -9.51
CA LYS A 170 -0.35 3.33 -9.69
C LYS A 170 0.27 3.15 -8.30
N ARG A 171 0.97 2.03 -8.10
CA ARG A 171 1.65 1.73 -6.83
C ARG A 171 3.13 1.53 -7.08
N THR A 172 3.95 2.11 -6.23
CA THR A 172 5.40 1.86 -6.20
C THR A 172 5.81 1.48 -4.78
N VAL A 173 6.57 0.40 -4.63
CA VAL A 173 7.24 0.05 -3.38
C VAL A 173 8.73 0.24 -3.58
N ILE A 174 9.35 1.08 -2.76
CA ILE A 174 10.77 1.41 -2.86
C ILE A 174 11.48 1.05 -1.55
N ASN A 175 12.66 0.43 -1.67
CA ASN A 175 13.60 0.34 -0.56
C ASN A 175 14.33 1.68 -0.45
N ARG A 176 14.12 2.40 0.65
CA ARG A 176 14.67 3.75 0.87
C ARG A 176 16.19 3.78 1.10
N LYS A 177 16.78 2.67 1.50
CA LYS A 177 18.23 2.56 1.70
C LYS A 177 18.97 2.31 0.39
N THR A 178 18.42 1.45 -0.45
CA THR A 178 19.10 1.03 -1.70
C THR A 178 18.59 1.77 -2.92
N GLY A 179 17.40 2.40 -2.85
CA GLY A 179 16.71 2.97 -4.01
C GLY A 179 16.05 1.92 -4.90
N GLU A 180 16.12 0.65 -4.53
CA GLU A 180 15.55 -0.45 -5.31
C GLU A 180 14.01 -0.34 -5.35
N ILE A 181 13.44 -0.42 -6.54
CA ILE A 181 11.99 -0.46 -6.75
C ILE A 181 11.57 -1.94 -6.81
N LEU A 182 10.86 -2.40 -5.76
CA LEU A 182 10.41 -3.78 -5.64
C LEU A 182 9.09 -4.05 -6.35
N ALA A 183 8.24 -3.03 -6.45
CA ALA A 183 6.98 -3.12 -7.15
C ALA A 183 6.68 -1.75 -7.77
N SER A 184 6.54 -1.71 -9.07
CA SER A 184 5.90 -0.62 -9.77
C SER A 184 4.65 -1.20 -10.41
N ALA A 185 3.51 -1.06 -9.74
CA ALA A 185 2.28 -1.63 -10.25
C ALA A 185 1.61 -0.69 -11.24
N VAL A 186 2.12 -0.70 -12.45
CA VAL A 186 1.25 -0.77 -13.60
C VAL A 186 1.45 -2.18 -14.17
N VAL A 187 0.85 -3.19 -13.53
CA VAL A 187 0.65 -4.46 -14.24
C VAL A 187 -0.48 -4.18 -15.21
N PRO A 188 -0.23 -4.05 -16.51
CA PRO A 188 -1.28 -3.87 -17.49
C PRO A 188 -2.34 -4.96 -17.29
N ALA A 189 -3.60 -4.66 -17.56
CA ALA A 189 -4.71 -5.62 -17.31
C ALA A 189 -4.49 -6.96 -18.01
N ASP A 190 -3.82 -6.94 -19.16
CA ASP A 190 -3.40 -8.10 -19.94
C ASP A 190 -2.22 -8.88 -19.34
N GLN A 191 -1.47 -8.26 -18.41
CA GLN A 191 -0.34 -8.87 -17.71
C GLN A 191 -0.70 -9.40 -16.31
N GLN A 192 -1.94 -9.23 -15.87
CA GLN A 192 -2.36 -9.75 -14.57
C GLN A 192 -2.41 -11.28 -14.57
N LEU A 193 -1.65 -11.87 -13.62
CA LEU A 193 -1.73 -13.29 -13.38
C LEU A 193 -3.01 -13.64 -12.64
N THR A 194 -3.72 -14.66 -13.13
CA THR A 194 -4.86 -15.24 -12.40
C THR A 194 -4.38 -15.86 -11.08
N LYS A 195 -5.31 -16.09 -10.16
CA LYS A 195 -5.02 -16.76 -8.88
C LYS A 195 -4.26 -18.08 -9.10
N ARG A 196 -4.66 -18.85 -10.12
CA ARG A 196 -4.03 -20.14 -10.45
C ARG A 196 -2.62 -19.98 -11.02
N GLU A 197 -2.39 -18.98 -11.84
CA GLU A 197 -1.06 -18.68 -12.38
C GLU A 197 -0.11 -18.19 -11.29
N LYS A 198 -0.57 -17.38 -10.34
CA LYS A 198 0.22 -16.98 -9.15
C LYS A 198 0.63 -18.19 -8.30
N GLU A 199 -0.31 -19.11 -8.05
CA GLU A 199 -0.07 -20.33 -7.29
C GLU A 199 0.97 -21.23 -7.96
N ILE A 200 0.86 -21.40 -9.28
CA ILE A 200 1.82 -22.18 -10.06
C ILE A 200 3.19 -21.52 -10.07
N LEU A 201 3.26 -20.21 -10.27
CA LEU A 201 4.53 -19.48 -10.28
C LEU A 201 5.22 -19.53 -8.91
N LEU A 202 4.46 -19.48 -7.82
CA LEU A 202 4.99 -19.65 -6.46
C LEU A 202 5.61 -21.03 -6.25
N LEU A 203 4.95 -22.09 -6.72
CA LEU A 203 5.49 -23.45 -6.64
C LEU A 203 6.74 -23.64 -7.50
N ILE A 204 6.80 -23.01 -8.68
CA ILE A 204 8.01 -23.00 -9.51
C ILE A 204 9.17 -22.31 -8.78
N ARG A 205 8.91 -21.15 -8.14
CA ARG A 205 9.89 -20.45 -7.30
C ARG A 205 10.43 -21.33 -6.17
N GLN A 206 9.59 -22.17 -5.59
CA GLN A 206 9.97 -23.15 -4.56
C GLN A 206 10.74 -24.36 -5.12
N GLY A 207 10.98 -24.42 -6.43
CA GLY A 207 11.75 -25.49 -7.08
C GLY A 207 10.94 -26.70 -7.53
N PHE A 208 9.60 -26.67 -7.43
CA PHE A 208 8.78 -27.81 -7.88
C PHE A 208 8.78 -27.96 -9.39
N LEU A 209 8.94 -29.20 -9.85
CA LEU A 209 8.84 -29.56 -11.26
C LEU A 209 7.38 -29.59 -11.73
N SER A 210 7.15 -29.42 -13.03
CA SER A 210 5.77 -29.40 -13.59
C SER A 210 4.95 -30.63 -13.22
N LYS A 211 5.58 -31.79 -13.09
CA LYS A 211 4.92 -33.06 -12.69
C LYS A 211 4.47 -33.03 -11.23
N GLU A 212 5.29 -32.46 -10.36
CA GLU A 212 5.00 -32.31 -8.93
C GLU A 212 3.91 -31.27 -8.70
N ILE A 213 3.96 -30.16 -9.45
CA ILE A 213 2.92 -29.12 -9.44
C ILE A 213 1.58 -29.72 -9.90
N ALA A 214 1.58 -30.50 -10.96
CA ALA A 214 0.39 -31.17 -11.46
C ALA A 214 -0.23 -32.07 -10.40
N SER A 215 0.56 -32.88 -9.73
CA SER A 215 0.12 -33.74 -8.62
C SER A 215 -0.40 -32.91 -7.43
N LYS A 216 0.35 -31.90 -7.02
CA LYS A 216 0.02 -31.06 -5.84
C LYS A 216 -1.26 -30.25 -6.04
N LEU A 217 -1.53 -29.82 -7.26
CA LEU A 217 -2.68 -28.99 -7.61
C LEU A 217 -3.85 -29.76 -8.24
N ASN A 218 -3.72 -31.07 -8.34
CA ASN A 218 -4.70 -31.97 -8.96
C ASN A 218 -5.05 -31.57 -10.40
N LEU A 219 -4.00 -31.31 -11.21
CA LEU A 219 -4.08 -30.92 -12.61
C LEU A 219 -3.35 -31.93 -13.51
N SER A 220 -3.62 -31.86 -14.82
CA SER A 220 -2.78 -32.54 -15.80
C SER A 220 -1.45 -31.77 -15.99
N ILE A 221 -0.39 -32.48 -16.34
CA ILE A 221 0.91 -31.88 -16.71
C ILE A 221 0.72 -30.88 -17.86
N TYR A 222 -0.13 -31.24 -18.83
CA TYR A 222 -0.49 -30.36 -19.95
C TYR A 222 -1.10 -29.03 -19.49
N THR A 223 -2.00 -29.08 -18.52
CA THR A 223 -2.62 -27.88 -17.93
C THR A 223 -1.58 -26.99 -17.25
N VAL A 224 -0.63 -27.59 -16.51
CA VAL A 224 0.47 -26.85 -15.90
C VAL A 224 1.37 -26.18 -16.96
N HIS A 225 1.67 -26.88 -18.06
CA HIS A 225 2.43 -26.29 -19.16
C HIS A 225 1.71 -25.12 -19.83
N ASN A 226 0.39 -25.22 -20.03
CA ASN A 226 -0.40 -24.12 -20.55
C ASN A 226 -0.38 -22.90 -19.62
N HIS A 227 -0.55 -23.10 -18.30
CA HIS A 227 -0.40 -22.00 -17.35
C HIS A 227 0.99 -21.37 -17.37
N ARG A 228 2.06 -22.17 -17.45
CA ARG A 228 3.44 -21.65 -17.59
C ARG A 228 3.59 -20.77 -18.83
N LYS A 229 3.08 -21.25 -19.99
CA LYS A 229 3.10 -20.45 -21.23
C LYS A 229 2.34 -19.14 -21.07
N ASN A 230 1.16 -19.17 -20.46
CA ASN A 230 0.36 -17.98 -20.22
C ASN A 230 1.03 -17.00 -19.25
N ILE A 231 1.71 -17.49 -18.21
CA ILE A 231 2.50 -16.68 -17.28
C ILE A 231 3.62 -15.94 -18.04
N LEU A 232 4.40 -16.64 -18.86
CA LEU A 232 5.48 -16.02 -19.64
C LEU A 232 4.92 -14.96 -20.60
N ALA A 233 3.84 -15.26 -21.32
CA ALA A 233 3.20 -14.33 -22.24
C ALA A 233 2.66 -13.09 -21.51
N LYS A 234 1.94 -13.28 -20.40
CA LYS A 234 1.38 -12.18 -19.60
C LYS A 234 2.44 -11.28 -18.98
N LEU A 235 3.53 -11.87 -18.50
CA LEU A 235 4.64 -11.11 -17.94
C LEU A 235 5.60 -10.56 -19.01
N ASN A 236 5.37 -10.90 -20.29
CA ASN A 236 6.22 -10.51 -21.43
C ASN A 236 7.69 -10.83 -21.17
N VAL A 237 7.99 -12.10 -20.89
CA VAL A 237 9.32 -12.64 -20.61
C VAL A 237 9.53 -13.99 -21.31
N ASP A 238 10.79 -14.36 -21.53
CA ASP A 238 11.14 -15.54 -22.32
C ASP A 238 11.34 -16.80 -21.47
N ASN A 239 11.60 -16.64 -20.18
CA ASN A 239 11.87 -17.76 -19.30
C ASN A 239 11.31 -17.56 -17.88
N VAL A 240 11.31 -18.68 -17.15
CA VAL A 240 10.70 -18.76 -15.82
C VAL A 240 11.45 -17.95 -14.75
N ILE A 241 12.78 -17.81 -14.89
CA ILE A 241 13.58 -17.02 -13.93
C ILE A 241 13.22 -15.54 -14.08
N GLU A 242 13.13 -15.06 -15.30
CA GLU A 242 12.66 -13.71 -15.60
C GLU A 242 11.21 -13.51 -15.12
N ALA A 243 10.34 -14.52 -15.29
CA ALA A 243 8.96 -14.45 -14.81
C ALA A 243 8.90 -14.31 -13.28
N ILE A 244 9.74 -15.03 -12.55
CA ILE A 244 9.82 -14.91 -11.08
C ILE A 244 10.31 -13.52 -10.69
N ASN A 245 11.45 -13.07 -11.25
CA ASN A 245 12.02 -11.74 -10.96
C ASN A 245 11.02 -10.62 -11.29
N ARG A 246 10.33 -10.70 -12.42
CA ARG A 246 9.33 -9.72 -12.83
C ARG A 246 8.08 -9.77 -11.95
N ALA A 247 7.61 -10.94 -11.56
CA ALA A 247 6.50 -11.10 -10.63
C ALA A 247 6.84 -10.57 -9.22
N GLU A 248 8.08 -10.73 -8.77
CA GLU A 248 8.59 -10.14 -7.52
C GLU A 248 8.68 -8.62 -7.64
N SER A 249 9.22 -8.09 -8.75
CA SER A 249 9.30 -6.64 -8.98
C SER A 249 7.92 -5.98 -9.10
N PHE A 250 6.91 -6.72 -9.53
CA PHE A 250 5.52 -6.26 -9.55
C PHE A 250 4.77 -6.51 -8.23
N GLY A 251 5.41 -7.09 -7.22
CA GLY A 251 4.75 -7.47 -5.97
C GLY A 251 3.66 -8.52 -6.14
N ILE A 252 3.74 -9.34 -7.18
CA ILE A 252 2.82 -10.46 -7.45
C ILE A 252 3.19 -11.68 -6.60
N LEU A 253 4.49 -11.85 -6.33
CA LEU A 253 5.07 -12.88 -5.46
C LEU A 253 5.85 -12.20 -4.34
N TYR A 254 5.66 -12.72 -3.13
CA TYR A 254 6.40 -12.33 -1.92
C TYR A 254 7.13 -13.53 -1.32
#